data_1dc10dc764565857cc91b3756129197b
#
_entry.id   1dc10dc764565857cc91b3756129197b
#
_cell.length_a   1.000
_cell.length_b   1.000
_cell.length_c   1.000
_cell.angle_alpha   90.00
_cell.angle_beta   90.00
_cell.angle_gamma   90.00
#
_symmetry.space_group_name_H-M   'P 1'
#
loop_
_entity.id
_entity.type
_entity.pdbx_description
1 polymer ?
#
loop_
_entity_poly.entity_id
_entity_poly.type
_entity_poly.pdbx_seq_one_letter_code
_entity_poly.pdbx_strand_id
1 'polypeptide(L)' 'MKLPILSADKVIKALKSIGFQITRQSGSHVIMVKYSDGRKITVVVPNHDEIAKGTLLSIISQSGLSKEDFLKLL' A
#
# COMPACT_ATOMS: atom_id res chain seq x y z
N MET A 1 -4.49 -13.32 -12.61
CA MET A 1 -3.95 -13.51 -11.25
C MET A 1 -4.94 -13.01 -10.22
N LYS A 2 -5.24 -13.85 -9.26
CA LYS A 2 -6.23 -13.54 -8.23
C LYS A 2 -5.58 -12.84 -7.04
N LEU A 3 -6.09 -11.66 -6.67
CA LEU A 3 -5.57 -10.95 -5.50
C LEU A 3 -6.10 -11.56 -4.22
N PRO A 4 -5.25 -11.72 -3.20
CA PRO A 4 -5.71 -12.21 -1.90
C PRO A 4 -6.49 -11.14 -1.15
N ILE A 5 -7.26 -11.56 -0.16
CA ILE A 5 -7.89 -10.63 0.78
C ILE A 5 -6.84 -10.24 1.81
N LEU A 6 -6.59 -8.94 1.93
CA LEU A 6 -5.55 -8.43 2.81
C LEU A 6 -6.11 -7.44 3.81
N SER A 7 -5.53 -7.45 5.01
CA SER A 7 -5.77 -6.40 5.99
C SER A 7 -4.86 -5.21 5.73
N ALA A 8 -5.21 -4.06 6.30
CA ALA A 8 -4.35 -2.88 6.22
C ALA A 8 -2.96 -3.15 6.76
N ASP A 9 -2.87 -3.89 7.87
CA ASP A 9 -1.58 -4.21 8.50
C ASP A 9 -0.64 -4.94 7.54
N LYS A 10 -1.17 -5.91 6.79
CA LYS A 10 -0.37 -6.66 5.82
C LYS A 10 0.08 -5.77 4.66
N VAL A 11 -0.80 -4.90 4.17
CA VAL A 11 -0.46 -3.97 3.10
C VAL A 11 0.60 -2.98 3.56
N ILE A 12 0.43 -2.42 4.75
CA ILE A 12 1.40 -1.49 5.33
C ILE A 12 2.77 -2.15 5.48
N LYS A 13 2.79 -3.38 5.99
CA LYS A 13 4.04 -4.12 6.16
C LYS A 13 4.74 -4.36 4.83
N ALA A 14 3.98 -4.75 3.80
CA ALA A 14 4.53 -4.95 2.46
C ALA A 14 5.13 -3.66 1.92
N LEU A 15 4.43 -2.54 2.03
CA LEU A 15 4.91 -1.25 1.55
C LEU A 15 6.13 -0.77 2.32
N LYS A 16 6.18 -1.00 3.64
CA LYS A 16 7.36 -0.65 4.44
C LYS A 16 8.60 -1.40 3.96
N SER A 17 8.44 -2.64 3.52
CA SER A 17 9.57 -3.46 3.08
C SER A 17 10.29 -2.88 1.85
N ILE A 18 9.63 -2.01 1.10
CA ILE A 18 10.21 -1.38 -0.09
C ILE A 18 10.48 0.11 0.10
N GLY A 19 10.44 0.60 1.33
CA GLY A 19 10.85 1.96 1.65
C GLY A 19 9.73 2.96 1.93
N PHE A 20 8.47 2.54 1.91
CA PHE A 20 7.38 3.42 2.31
C PHE A 20 7.37 3.58 3.83
N GLN A 21 7.04 4.77 4.28
CA GLN A 21 6.93 5.08 5.71
C GLN A 21 5.60 5.75 5.98
N ILE A 22 5.03 5.48 7.16
CA ILE A 22 3.83 6.16 7.61
C ILE A 22 4.20 7.59 7.96
N THR A 23 3.61 8.55 7.29
CA THR A 23 3.84 9.97 7.57
C THR A 23 2.69 10.58 8.32
N ARG A 24 1.49 10.00 8.19
CA ARG A 24 0.30 10.56 8.83
C ARG A 24 -0.75 9.47 8.96
N GLN A 25 -1.49 9.54 10.04
CA GLN A 25 -2.67 8.71 10.24
C GLN A 25 -3.82 9.63 10.62
N SER A 26 -4.90 9.57 9.85
CA SER A 26 -6.05 10.43 10.06
C SER A 26 -7.32 9.58 9.98
N GLY A 27 -8.03 9.48 11.09
CA GLY A 27 -9.22 8.64 11.16
C GLY A 27 -8.91 7.20 10.76
N SER A 28 -9.61 6.71 9.74
CA SER A 28 -9.45 5.35 9.25
C SER A 28 -8.47 5.23 8.07
N HIS A 29 -7.65 6.26 7.83
CA HIS A 29 -6.70 6.26 6.72
C HIS A 29 -5.29 6.41 7.21
N VAL A 30 -4.39 5.59 6.65
CA VAL A 30 -2.95 5.65 6.92
C VAL A 30 -2.28 6.15 5.65
N ILE A 31 -1.53 7.24 5.75
CA ILE A 31 -0.85 7.84 4.61
C ILE A 31 0.62 7.42 4.65
N MET A 32 1.07 6.78 3.59
CA MET A 32 2.43 6.30 3.47
C MET A 32 3.13 7.01 2.32
N VAL A 33 4.41 7.31 2.51
CA VAL A 33 5.21 8.04 1.54
C VAL A 33 6.53 7.35 1.33
N LYS A 34 6.98 7.36 0.08
CA LYS A 34 8.31 6.92 -0.31
C LYS A 34 8.90 7.97 -1.23
N TYR A 35 10.18 8.27 -1.03
CA TYR A 35 10.92 9.14 -1.94
C TYR A 35 11.78 8.27 -2.85
N SER A 36 11.64 8.43 -4.16
CA SER A 36 12.39 7.68 -5.14
C SER A 36 12.76 8.60 -6.31
N ASP A 37 14.06 8.71 -6.59
CA ASP A 37 14.57 9.56 -7.68
C ASP A 37 14.06 11.00 -7.60
N GLY A 38 14.02 11.55 -6.38
CA GLY A 38 13.54 12.93 -6.15
C GLY A 38 12.03 13.07 -6.22
N ARG A 39 11.30 11.98 -6.38
CA ARG A 39 9.83 12.00 -6.43
C ARG A 39 9.23 11.51 -5.13
N LYS A 40 8.13 12.14 -4.76
CA LYS A 40 7.35 11.73 -3.60
C LYS A 40 6.21 10.84 -4.08
N ILE A 41 6.21 9.59 -3.65
CA ILE A 41 5.15 8.64 -3.96
C ILE A 41 4.27 8.50 -2.72
N THR A 42 2.99 8.80 -2.86
CA THR A 42 2.04 8.76 -1.75
C THR A 42 1.02 7.66 -1.96
N VAL A 43 0.79 6.84 -0.93
CA VAL A 43 -0.21 5.79 -0.94
C VAL A 43 -1.11 5.98 0.28
N VAL A 44 -2.42 5.92 0.06
CA VAL A 44 -3.41 5.99 1.14
C VAL A 44 -3.97 4.60 1.37
N VAL A 45 -3.78 4.08 2.58
CA VAL A 45 -4.25 2.76 2.97
C VAL A 45 -5.40 2.91 3.96
N PRO A 46 -6.62 2.47 3.62
CA PRO A 46 -7.71 2.48 4.59
C PRO A 46 -7.42 1.46 5.68
N ASN A 47 -7.64 1.85 6.93
CA ASN A 47 -7.33 1.00 8.08
C ASN A 47 -8.49 0.03 8.34
N HIS A 48 -8.65 -0.94 7.45
CA HIS A 48 -9.70 -1.95 7.51
C HIS A 48 -9.10 -3.34 7.67
N ASP A 49 -9.84 -4.25 8.30
CA ASP A 49 -9.43 -5.65 8.43
C ASP A 49 -9.41 -6.35 7.09
N GLU A 50 -10.29 -5.93 6.19
CA GLU A 50 -10.32 -6.45 4.82
C GLU A 50 -10.38 -5.26 3.86
N ILE A 51 -9.36 -5.16 3.01
CA ILE A 51 -9.32 -4.11 2.01
C ILE A 51 -10.03 -4.60 0.75
N ALA A 52 -11.01 -3.84 0.28
CA ALA A 52 -11.75 -4.18 -0.92
C ALA A 52 -10.81 -4.30 -2.12
N LYS A 53 -11.13 -5.20 -3.04
CA LYS A 53 -10.29 -5.48 -4.22
C LYS A 53 -9.99 -4.23 -5.02
N GLY A 54 -11.00 -3.38 -5.27
CA GLY A 54 -10.80 -2.14 -6.02
C GLY A 54 -9.85 -1.19 -5.31
N THR A 55 -9.98 -1.09 -3.99
CA THR A 55 -9.08 -0.27 -3.18
C THR A 55 -7.66 -0.82 -3.21
N LEU A 56 -7.51 -2.14 -3.12
CA LEU A 56 -6.19 -2.78 -3.20
C LEU A 56 -5.52 -2.52 -4.54
N LEU A 57 -6.27 -2.59 -5.63
CA LEU A 57 -5.75 -2.27 -6.96
C LEU A 57 -5.29 -0.82 -7.05
N SER A 58 -6.04 0.10 -6.43
CA SER A 58 -5.65 1.51 -6.38
C SER A 58 -4.34 1.70 -5.59
N ILE A 59 -4.20 1.00 -4.46
CA ILE A 59 -2.98 1.04 -3.66
C ILE A 59 -1.78 0.56 -4.47
N ILE A 60 -1.92 -0.56 -5.17
CA ILE A 60 -0.86 -1.10 -6.01
C ILE A 60 -0.48 -0.10 -7.09
N SER A 61 -1.47 0.50 -7.75
CA SER A 61 -1.24 1.50 -8.78
C SER A 61 -0.51 2.73 -8.22
N GLN A 62 -0.94 3.24 -7.07
CA GLN A 62 -0.33 4.40 -6.43
C GLN A 62 1.12 4.13 -6.03
N SER A 63 1.43 2.89 -5.63
CA SER A 63 2.78 2.52 -5.20
C SER A 63 3.78 2.44 -6.34
N GLY A 64 3.31 2.42 -7.57
CA GLY A 64 4.18 2.26 -8.75
C GLY A 64 4.58 0.82 -9.03
N LEU A 65 4.04 -0.14 -8.28
CA LEU A 65 4.35 -1.55 -8.47
C LEU A 65 3.36 -2.21 -9.44
N SER A 66 3.81 -3.29 -10.09
CA SER A 66 2.90 -4.20 -10.75
C SER A 66 2.22 -5.09 -9.72
N LYS A 67 1.12 -5.75 -10.11
CA LYS A 67 0.46 -6.72 -9.22
C LYS A 67 1.43 -7.82 -8.80
N GLU A 68 2.22 -8.32 -9.75
CA GLU A 68 3.19 -9.38 -9.46
C GLU A 68 4.21 -8.95 -8.42
N ASP A 69 4.78 -7.76 -8.60
CA ASP A 69 5.79 -7.25 -7.68
C ASP A 69 5.20 -7.03 -6.30
N PHE A 70 3.98 -6.50 -6.21
CA PHE A 70 3.32 -6.34 -4.93
C PHE A 70 3.10 -7.68 -4.23
N LEU A 71 2.61 -8.69 -4.96
CA LEU A 71 2.34 -10.01 -4.39
C LEU A 71 3.60 -10.69 -3.87
N LYS A 72 4.75 -10.41 -4.48
CA LYS A 72 6.03 -10.93 -4.00
C LYS A 72 6.44 -10.39 -2.64
N LEU A 73 5.83 -9.30 -2.20
CA LEU A 73 6.13 -8.70 -0.90
C LEU A 73 5.38 -9.36 0.25
N LEU A 74 4.42 -10.19 -0.06
CA LEU A 74 3.55 -10.83 0.94
C LEU A 74 4.16 -12.10 1.53
#